data_a3c5064338cbc7d8044623e630df2e78
#
_entry.id   a3c5064338cbc7d8044623e630df2e78
#
_cell.length_a   1.000
_cell.length_b   1.000
_cell.length_c   1.000
_cell.angle_alpha   90.00
_cell.angle_beta   90.00
_cell.angle_gamma   90.00
#
_symmetry.space_group_name_H-M   'P 1'
#
loop_
_entity.id
_entity.type
_entity.pdbx_description
1 polymer ?
#
loop_
_entity_poly.entity_id
_entity_poly.type
_entity_poly.pdbx_seq_one_letter_code
_entity_poly.pdbx_strand_id
1 'polypeptide(L)'
;MLSQQTVYLPLIPTAERGVRPYYIDLGFTLTKGFDWSLDESGVPTRPYYSVGRQYSPTRVAAFALANWNVFLETHSAQHKANFFRQVDWFMQNARDRGAGVVWEYCFDWAGGLRDPWISCMAQGEGISVLCRAYELTRNDEYLDTARRAVHVFQQGIEEGGVRGEYPDGGVCLEEYPYPDRPPSHVLNGFLYALFGLLDLRESDGGNGEEMLDACVSSLRTNLEQYGLKYWSAYELVQGVPNPATRDYHDLHIAQLTVLHHLTGESVFGETAEAWRAYRMKPSNRAKALFGKLKHRILNPAPR
;
A
#
# COMPACT_ATOMS: atom_id res chain seq x y z
N MET A 1 26.65 3.27 -10.30
CA MET A 1 26.10 2.16 -9.52
C MET A 1 24.83 1.71 -10.22
N LEU A 2 24.78 0.48 -10.71
CA LEU A 2 23.55 -0.11 -11.21
C LEU A 2 22.61 -0.22 -10.00
N SER A 3 21.47 0.47 -10.00
CA SER A 3 20.46 0.33 -8.97
C SER A 3 20.07 -1.14 -8.90
N GLN A 4 20.16 -1.74 -7.71
CA GLN A 4 19.57 -3.07 -7.50
C GLN A 4 18.12 -3.02 -7.98
N GLN A 5 17.79 -3.95 -8.85
CA GLN A 5 16.45 -4.01 -9.43
C GLN A 5 15.50 -4.47 -8.34
N THR A 6 14.54 -3.63 -7.98
CA THR A 6 13.44 -4.01 -7.09
C THR A 6 12.61 -5.09 -7.77
N VAL A 7 12.44 -6.22 -7.11
CA VAL A 7 11.60 -7.33 -7.59
C VAL A 7 10.50 -7.53 -6.58
N TYR A 8 9.26 -7.33 -7.00
CA TYR A 8 8.09 -7.63 -6.18
C TYR A 8 7.61 -9.05 -6.52
N LEU A 9 7.67 -9.94 -5.55
CA LEU A 9 7.16 -11.29 -5.66
C LEU A 9 5.87 -11.42 -4.85
N PRO A 10 4.80 -12.00 -5.44
CA PRO A 10 3.62 -12.35 -4.69
C PRO A 10 3.93 -13.51 -3.75
N LEU A 11 3.57 -13.39 -2.48
CA LEU A 11 3.60 -14.45 -1.49
C LEU A 11 2.18 -14.88 -1.20
N ILE A 12 1.78 -16.01 -1.77
CA ILE A 12 0.41 -16.51 -1.64
C ILE A 12 0.34 -17.35 -0.37
N PRO A 13 -0.47 -16.98 0.64
CA PRO A 13 -0.66 -17.78 1.82
C PRO A 13 -1.25 -19.14 1.46
N THR A 14 -0.67 -20.22 1.96
CA THR A 14 -1.31 -21.54 1.94
C THR A 14 -2.47 -21.56 2.93
N ALA A 15 -3.58 -22.21 2.58
CA ALA A 15 -4.90 -22.10 3.22
C ALA A 15 -5.01 -22.59 4.69
N GLU A 16 -3.94 -22.70 5.44
CA GLU A 16 -3.99 -23.06 6.86
C GLU A 16 -4.19 -21.81 7.72
N ARG A 17 -5.22 -21.85 8.61
CA ARG A 17 -5.42 -20.84 9.64
C ARG A 17 -4.17 -20.76 10.52
N GLY A 18 -3.56 -19.60 10.63
CA GLY A 18 -2.41 -19.37 11.48
C GLY A 18 -1.58 -18.18 11.03
N VAL A 19 -0.38 -18.10 11.58
CA VAL A 19 0.58 -17.06 11.29
C VAL A 19 1.06 -17.17 9.84
N ARG A 20 0.74 -16.17 9.01
CA ARG A 20 0.95 -16.19 7.55
C ARG A 20 1.90 -15.08 7.10
N PRO A 21 2.63 -15.27 5.99
CA PRO A 21 3.48 -14.23 5.42
C PRO A 21 2.64 -13.02 4.98
N TYR A 22 3.28 -11.86 4.88
CA TYR A 22 2.70 -10.73 4.17
C TYR A 22 2.73 -11.01 2.66
N TYR A 23 1.74 -10.54 1.97
CA TYR A 23 1.41 -10.90 0.59
C TYR A 23 2.45 -10.53 -0.47
N ILE A 24 3.29 -9.55 -0.19
CA ILE A 24 4.35 -9.07 -1.08
C ILE A 24 5.69 -9.26 -0.40
N ASP A 25 6.66 -9.84 -1.13
CA ASP A 25 8.04 -9.86 -0.66
C ASP A 25 8.62 -8.44 -0.66
N LEU A 26 8.87 -7.92 0.53
CA LEU A 26 9.50 -6.64 0.78
C LEU A 26 10.96 -6.78 1.25
N GLY A 27 11.56 -7.96 1.15
CA GLY A 27 12.91 -8.28 1.64
C GLY A 27 14.00 -7.37 1.07
N PHE A 28 13.82 -6.84 -0.15
CA PHE A 28 14.72 -5.85 -0.73
C PHE A 28 14.85 -4.59 0.12
N THR A 29 13.86 -4.26 0.93
CA THR A 29 13.88 -3.11 1.84
C THR A 29 14.84 -3.27 3.00
N LEU A 30 15.24 -4.50 3.32
CA LEU A 30 16.21 -4.82 4.38
C LEU A 30 17.66 -4.74 3.88
N THR A 31 17.88 -4.50 2.60
CA THR A 31 19.22 -4.46 2.02
C THR A 31 19.95 -3.16 2.39
N LYS A 32 21.26 -3.28 2.63
CA LYS A 32 22.09 -2.11 2.90
C LYS A 32 22.08 -1.12 1.74
N GLY A 33 21.79 0.15 2.04
CA GLY A 33 21.74 1.22 1.03
C GLY A 33 20.35 1.47 0.44
N PHE A 34 19.32 0.86 1.01
CA PHE A 34 17.95 1.26 0.73
C PHE A 34 17.69 2.72 1.19
N ASP A 35 16.60 3.34 0.73
CA ASP A 35 16.34 4.79 0.82
C ASP A 35 15.97 5.31 2.23
N TRP A 36 16.18 4.51 3.28
CA TRP A 36 16.01 4.91 4.68
C TRP A 36 17.21 4.56 5.56
N SER A 37 17.22 5.13 6.76
CA SER A 37 18.09 4.70 7.85
C SER A 37 17.29 4.53 9.12
N LEU A 38 17.75 3.68 10.00
CA LEU A 38 17.14 3.49 11.31
C LEU A 38 17.56 4.64 12.24
N ASP A 39 16.63 5.10 13.08
CA ASP A 39 16.93 5.95 14.21
C ASP A 39 17.57 5.15 15.37
N GLU A 40 17.82 5.81 16.52
CA GLU A 40 18.39 5.17 17.71
C GLU A 40 17.51 4.07 18.29
N SER A 41 16.19 4.18 18.07
CA SER A 41 15.19 3.17 18.48
C SER A 41 15.06 2.03 17.47
N GLY A 42 15.68 2.11 16.29
CA GLY A 42 15.61 1.12 15.23
C GLY A 42 14.33 1.24 14.38
N VAL A 43 13.75 2.44 14.29
CA VAL A 43 12.61 2.76 13.43
C VAL A 43 13.11 3.43 12.14
N PRO A 44 12.62 3.03 10.94
CA PRO A 44 13.08 3.62 9.70
C PRO A 44 12.63 5.06 9.53
N THR A 45 13.57 5.91 9.16
CA THR A 45 13.36 7.30 8.78
C THR A 45 13.91 7.55 7.38
N ARG A 46 13.28 8.45 6.63
CA ARG A 46 13.69 8.78 5.25
C ARG A 46 14.02 10.27 5.11
N PRO A 47 15.10 10.64 4.40
CA PRO A 47 15.34 12.03 4.05
C PRO A 47 14.43 12.46 2.90
N TYR A 48 13.68 13.55 3.10
CA TYR A 48 12.92 14.25 2.08
C TYR A 48 13.59 15.58 1.78
N TYR A 49 13.69 15.94 0.51
CA TYR A 49 14.47 17.11 0.08
C TYR A 49 14.04 18.42 0.75
N SER A 50 12.74 18.64 0.89
CA SER A 50 12.18 19.90 1.39
C SER A 50 11.99 19.96 2.91
N VAL A 51 11.84 18.81 3.58
CA VAL A 51 11.42 18.75 5.00
C VAL A 51 12.40 17.96 5.88
N GLY A 52 13.52 17.54 5.32
CA GLY A 52 14.53 16.77 6.05
C GLY A 52 14.12 15.33 6.33
N ARG A 53 14.66 14.77 7.41
CA ARG A 53 14.42 13.38 7.80
C ARG A 53 13.08 13.25 8.54
N GLN A 54 12.22 12.37 8.02
CA GLN A 54 10.86 12.18 8.52
C GLN A 54 10.55 10.69 8.74
N TYR A 55 9.63 10.40 9.63
CA TYR A 55 8.94 9.12 9.69
C TYR A 55 7.85 9.06 8.63
N SER A 56 7.71 7.90 8.02
CA SER A 56 6.66 7.64 7.05
C SER A 56 5.96 6.33 7.44
N PRO A 57 4.68 6.35 7.80
CA PRO A 57 3.97 5.14 8.22
C PRO A 57 4.12 3.98 7.25
N THR A 58 4.06 4.23 5.92
CA THR A 58 4.29 3.18 4.92
C THR A 58 5.71 2.61 4.95
N ARG A 59 6.73 3.42 5.29
CA ARG A 59 8.11 2.91 5.41
C ARG A 59 8.30 2.07 6.66
N VAL A 60 7.68 2.49 7.77
CA VAL A 60 7.68 1.73 9.02
C VAL A 60 6.97 0.40 8.81
N ALA A 61 5.80 0.40 8.15
CA ALA A 61 5.07 -0.81 7.81
C ALA A 61 5.86 -1.74 6.88
N ALA A 62 6.43 -1.22 5.80
CA ALA A 62 7.20 -2.03 4.85
C ALA A 62 8.41 -2.70 5.53
N PHE A 63 9.10 -2.00 6.43
CA PHE A 63 10.19 -2.56 7.22
C PHE A 63 9.70 -3.62 8.21
N ALA A 64 8.54 -3.38 8.87
CA ALA A 64 7.92 -4.36 9.75
C ALA A 64 7.58 -5.65 9.00
N LEU A 65 6.83 -5.53 7.89
CA LEU A 65 6.32 -6.65 7.10
C LEU A 65 7.44 -7.45 6.42
N ALA A 66 8.53 -6.77 5.99
CA ALA A 66 9.73 -7.45 5.51
C ALA A 66 10.40 -8.28 6.62
N ASN A 67 10.59 -7.70 7.81
CA ASN A 67 11.14 -8.44 8.97
C ASN A 67 10.23 -9.59 9.40
N TRP A 68 8.91 -9.40 9.32
CA TRP A 68 7.92 -10.45 9.58
C TRP A 68 8.12 -11.66 8.65
N ASN A 69 8.18 -11.43 7.33
CA ASN A 69 8.38 -12.51 6.36
C ASN A 69 9.69 -13.27 6.61
N VAL A 70 10.80 -12.55 6.82
CA VAL A 70 12.09 -13.17 7.14
C VAL A 70 12.05 -13.93 8.48
N PHE A 71 11.33 -13.40 9.49
CA PHE A 71 11.14 -14.11 10.75
C PHE A 71 10.39 -15.43 10.54
N LEU A 72 9.33 -15.45 9.76
CA LEU A 72 8.59 -16.69 9.50
C LEU A 72 9.43 -17.74 8.78
N GLU A 73 10.27 -17.32 7.85
CA GLU A 73 11.15 -18.21 7.10
C GLU A 73 12.33 -18.74 7.93
N THR A 74 12.94 -17.87 8.75
CA THR A 74 14.23 -18.16 9.41
C THR A 74 14.14 -18.40 10.91
N HIS A 75 13.01 -18.09 11.53
CA HIS A 75 12.81 -18.05 12.99
C HIS A 75 13.79 -17.14 13.73
N SER A 76 14.36 -16.16 13.05
CA SER A 76 15.35 -15.23 13.62
C SER A 76 14.76 -14.35 14.71
N ALA A 77 15.28 -14.43 15.92
CA ALA A 77 14.89 -13.57 17.04
C ALA A 77 15.13 -12.08 16.74
N GLN A 78 16.15 -11.74 15.95
CA GLN A 78 16.44 -10.36 15.56
C GLN A 78 15.33 -9.80 14.64
N HIS A 79 14.88 -10.56 13.64
CA HIS A 79 13.80 -10.13 12.75
C HIS A 79 12.48 -10.04 13.50
N LYS A 80 12.19 -10.96 14.42
CA LYS A 80 11.04 -10.85 15.32
C LYS A 80 11.11 -9.57 16.17
N ALA A 81 12.25 -9.27 16.77
CA ALA A 81 12.42 -8.06 17.57
C ALA A 81 12.28 -6.79 16.74
N ASN A 82 12.82 -6.78 15.51
CA ASN A 82 12.64 -5.65 14.58
C ASN A 82 11.17 -5.44 14.21
N PHE A 83 10.42 -6.53 13.95
CA PHE A 83 8.98 -6.45 13.69
C PHE A 83 8.23 -5.81 14.85
N PHE A 84 8.40 -6.34 16.10
CA PHE A 84 7.68 -5.81 17.26
C PHE A 84 8.04 -4.37 17.60
N ARG A 85 9.26 -3.93 17.35
CA ARG A 85 9.64 -2.52 17.49
C ARG A 85 8.81 -1.61 16.60
N GLN A 86 8.47 -2.06 15.39
CA GLN A 86 7.60 -1.29 14.51
C GLN A 86 6.11 -1.40 14.93
N VAL A 87 5.69 -2.54 15.47
CA VAL A 87 4.37 -2.68 16.12
C VAL A 87 4.23 -1.64 17.23
N ASP A 88 5.22 -1.53 18.10
CA ASP A 88 5.23 -0.53 19.19
C ASP A 88 5.15 0.90 18.63
N TRP A 89 5.85 1.18 17.53
CA TRP A 89 5.75 2.47 16.87
C TRP A 89 4.32 2.74 16.37
N PHE A 90 3.65 1.76 15.75
CA PHE A 90 2.27 1.91 15.30
C PHE A 90 1.31 2.15 16.47
N MET A 91 1.47 1.45 17.59
CA MET A 91 0.65 1.66 18.78
C MET A 91 0.86 3.04 19.41
N GLN A 92 2.09 3.50 19.52
CA GLN A 92 2.44 4.80 20.11
C GLN A 92 2.05 6.00 19.23
N ASN A 93 2.03 5.82 17.91
CA ASN A 93 1.70 6.85 16.93
C ASN A 93 0.27 6.76 16.39
N ALA A 94 -0.55 5.87 16.93
CA ALA A 94 -1.97 5.82 16.66
C ALA A 94 -2.65 7.10 17.19
N ARG A 95 -3.22 7.90 16.28
CA ARG A 95 -3.93 9.13 16.61
C ARG A 95 -5.43 8.90 16.64
N ASP A 96 -6.04 9.14 17.77
CA ASP A 96 -7.49 9.05 17.93
C ASP A 96 -8.17 10.21 17.18
N ARG A 97 -9.11 9.89 16.32
CA ARG A 97 -9.98 10.83 15.62
C ARG A 97 -11.46 10.52 15.90
N GLY A 98 -11.80 10.30 17.16
CA GLY A 98 -13.17 9.98 17.61
C GLY A 98 -13.53 8.53 17.33
N ALA A 99 -14.27 8.25 16.25
CA ALA A 99 -14.67 6.89 15.91
C ALA A 99 -13.51 6.01 15.48
N GLY A 100 -12.42 6.59 14.94
CA GLY A 100 -11.31 5.86 14.33
C GLY A 100 -9.94 6.20 14.88
N VAL A 101 -8.95 5.46 14.36
CA VAL A 101 -7.52 5.66 14.61
C VAL A 101 -6.81 5.85 13.29
N VAL A 102 -5.85 6.77 13.23
CA VAL A 102 -5.07 7.03 12.03
C VAL A 102 -3.57 7.11 12.32
N TRP A 103 -2.76 6.84 11.29
CA TRP A 103 -1.32 7.09 11.28
C TRP A 103 -1.01 8.22 10.31
N GLU A 104 -0.48 9.30 10.86
CA GLU A 104 -0.30 10.57 10.18
C GLU A 104 1.11 10.73 9.64
N TYR A 105 1.21 11.40 8.50
CA TYR A 105 2.44 12.00 8.00
C TYR A 105 2.53 13.42 8.57
N CYS A 106 3.50 13.65 9.45
CA CYS A 106 3.71 14.93 10.14
C CYS A 106 4.69 15.81 9.37
N PHE A 107 4.48 15.97 8.07
CA PHE A 107 5.26 16.85 7.20
C PHE A 107 4.50 17.19 5.91
N ASP A 108 4.78 18.35 5.35
CA ASP A 108 4.19 18.77 4.08
C ASP A 108 4.67 17.88 2.94
N TRP A 109 3.74 17.34 2.17
CA TRP A 109 4.04 16.57 0.97
C TRP A 109 4.18 17.49 -0.25
N ALA A 110 5.23 17.29 -1.06
CA ALA A 110 5.51 18.09 -2.25
C ALA A 110 4.36 18.13 -3.27
N GLY A 111 3.45 17.15 -3.22
CA GLY A 111 2.23 17.10 -4.03
C GLY A 111 1.13 18.05 -3.56
N GLY A 112 1.27 18.73 -2.41
CA GLY A 112 0.33 19.73 -1.89
C GLY A 112 -0.47 19.29 -0.67
N LEU A 113 -0.30 18.06 -0.14
CA LEU A 113 -0.88 17.71 1.16
C LEU A 113 -0.11 18.40 2.28
N ARG A 114 -0.87 18.95 3.25
CA ARG A 114 -0.32 19.65 4.41
C ARG A 114 -0.28 18.76 5.64
N ASP A 115 0.73 18.96 6.47
CA ASP A 115 0.87 18.36 7.79
C ASP A 115 -0.32 18.75 8.72
N PRO A 116 -0.98 17.77 9.38
CA PRO A 116 -0.85 16.32 9.21
C PRO A 116 -1.80 15.76 8.13
N TRP A 117 -1.32 14.79 7.37
CA TRP A 117 -2.15 14.09 6.38
C TRP A 117 -2.07 12.57 6.53
N ILE A 118 -3.01 11.85 5.95
CA ILE A 118 -3.14 10.39 6.04
C ILE A 118 -3.15 9.76 4.65
N SER A 119 -3.01 8.44 4.58
CA SER A 119 -2.98 7.68 3.33
C SER A 119 -3.69 6.34 3.51
N CYS A 120 -4.52 5.94 2.55
CA CYS A 120 -5.13 4.61 2.58
C CYS A 120 -4.09 3.49 2.61
N MET A 121 -2.97 3.68 1.90
CA MET A 121 -1.85 2.73 1.91
C MET A 121 -1.28 2.57 3.31
N ALA A 122 -0.98 3.68 4.00
CA ALA A 122 -0.45 3.65 5.36
C ALA A 122 -1.41 2.99 6.35
N GLN A 123 -2.71 3.28 6.21
CA GLN A 123 -3.75 2.67 7.05
C GLN A 123 -3.83 1.14 6.81
N GLY A 124 -3.91 0.71 5.54
CA GLY A 124 -3.96 -0.71 5.20
C GLY A 124 -2.74 -1.49 5.67
N GLU A 125 -1.54 -0.96 5.42
CA GLU A 125 -0.30 -1.60 5.87
C GLU A 125 -0.18 -1.61 7.41
N GLY A 126 -0.61 -0.54 8.10
CA GLY A 126 -0.66 -0.50 9.56
C GLY A 126 -1.59 -1.56 10.15
N ILE A 127 -2.79 -1.70 9.56
CA ILE A 127 -3.74 -2.78 9.91
C ILE A 127 -3.07 -4.15 9.71
N SER A 128 -2.40 -4.36 8.56
CA SER A 128 -1.69 -5.61 8.27
C SER A 128 -0.59 -5.94 9.30
N VAL A 129 0.13 -4.93 9.79
CA VAL A 129 1.15 -5.09 10.85
C VAL A 129 0.50 -5.52 12.16
N LEU A 130 -0.58 -4.83 12.59
CA LEU A 130 -1.24 -5.11 13.86
C LEU A 130 -1.98 -6.46 13.86
N CYS A 131 -2.62 -6.84 12.76
CA CYS A 131 -3.24 -8.16 12.63
C CYS A 131 -2.20 -9.29 12.81
N ARG A 132 -1.01 -9.16 12.23
CA ARG A 132 0.08 -10.15 12.41
C ARG A 132 0.61 -10.17 13.83
N ALA A 133 0.72 -9.03 14.48
CA ALA A 133 1.08 -8.97 15.89
C ALA A 133 0.05 -9.67 16.77
N TYR A 134 -1.25 -9.46 16.51
CA TYR A 134 -2.34 -10.16 17.18
C TYR A 134 -2.30 -11.67 16.93
N GLU A 135 -2.12 -12.11 15.69
CA GLU A 135 -2.06 -13.54 15.34
C GLU A 135 -0.95 -14.27 16.12
N LEU A 136 0.20 -13.61 16.34
CA LEU A 136 1.31 -14.22 17.07
C LEU A 136 1.16 -14.14 18.60
N THR A 137 0.57 -13.07 19.14
CA THR A 137 0.57 -12.80 20.61
C THR A 137 -0.75 -13.00 21.28
N ARG A 138 -1.87 -12.91 20.53
CA ARG A 138 -3.24 -12.85 21.02
C ARG A 138 -3.50 -11.67 21.98
N ASN A 139 -2.73 -10.59 21.85
CA ASN A 139 -3.00 -9.35 22.56
C ASN A 139 -4.10 -8.56 21.82
N ASP A 140 -5.28 -8.46 22.43
CA ASP A 140 -6.48 -7.83 21.86
C ASP A 140 -6.28 -6.34 21.56
N GLU A 141 -5.36 -5.64 22.23
CA GLU A 141 -5.09 -4.22 21.95
C GLU A 141 -4.67 -3.99 20.50
N TYR A 142 -3.92 -4.92 19.88
CA TYR A 142 -3.55 -4.82 18.48
C TYR A 142 -4.75 -4.95 17.55
N LEU A 143 -5.61 -5.92 17.84
CA LEU A 143 -6.82 -6.15 17.04
C LEU A 143 -7.81 -5.00 17.19
N ASP A 144 -8.03 -4.49 18.40
CA ASP A 144 -8.91 -3.35 18.66
C ASP A 144 -8.42 -2.07 17.97
N THR A 145 -7.11 -1.83 17.96
CA THR A 145 -6.54 -0.72 17.21
C THR A 145 -6.73 -0.90 15.70
N ALA A 146 -6.53 -2.11 15.18
CA ALA A 146 -6.76 -2.42 13.76
C ALA A 146 -8.24 -2.23 13.36
N ARG A 147 -9.18 -2.67 14.19
CA ARG A 147 -10.64 -2.45 14.01
C ARG A 147 -10.97 -0.97 13.91
N ARG A 148 -10.44 -0.17 14.82
CA ARG A 148 -10.65 1.28 14.83
C ARG A 148 -10.01 1.97 13.62
N ALA A 149 -8.92 1.43 13.09
CA ALA A 149 -8.25 2.01 11.93
C ALA A 149 -9.04 1.87 10.61
N VAL A 150 -10.03 0.96 10.54
CA VAL A 150 -10.89 0.80 9.35
C VAL A 150 -11.89 1.96 9.20
N HIS A 151 -12.26 2.64 10.27
CA HIS A 151 -13.28 3.70 10.19
C HIS A 151 -12.92 4.81 9.20
N VAL A 152 -11.64 5.10 9.01
CA VAL A 152 -11.20 6.14 8.08
C VAL A 152 -11.47 5.77 6.62
N PHE A 153 -11.63 4.49 6.29
CA PHE A 153 -12.02 4.03 4.96
C PHE A 153 -13.50 4.26 4.66
N GLN A 154 -14.32 4.48 5.68
CA GLN A 154 -15.75 4.81 5.53
C GLN A 154 -15.98 6.30 5.36
N GLN A 155 -15.02 7.13 5.76
CA GLN A 155 -15.12 8.59 5.75
C GLN A 155 -14.62 9.17 4.42
N GLY A 156 -15.40 10.12 3.86
CA GLY A 156 -15.00 10.88 2.69
C GLY A 156 -13.75 11.76 2.95
N ILE A 157 -13.06 12.13 1.88
CA ILE A 157 -11.88 13.00 1.96
C ILE A 157 -12.22 14.34 2.64
N GLU A 158 -13.40 14.90 2.35
CA GLU A 158 -13.86 16.16 2.93
C GLU A 158 -14.18 16.05 4.43
N GLU A 159 -14.42 14.83 4.91
CA GLU A 159 -14.63 14.51 6.33
C GLU A 159 -13.32 14.15 7.05
N GLY A 160 -12.18 14.25 6.36
CA GLY A 160 -10.86 13.91 6.88
C GLY A 160 -10.51 12.42 6.77
N GLY A 161 -11.28 11.65 5.97
CA GLY A 161 -10.99 10.26 5.63
C GLY A 161 -10.19 10.10 4.35
N VAL A 162 -10.22 8.89 3.80
CA VAL A 162 -9.50 8.53 2.55
C VAL A 162 -10.43 7.97 1.47
N ARG A 163 -11.74 7.99 1.69
CA ARG A 163 -12.71 7.47 0.72
C ARG A 163 -12.92 8.47 -0.41
N GLY A 164 -12.49 8.10 -1.61
CA GLY A 164 -12.87 8.71 -2.87
C GLY A 164 -13.87 7.83 -3.61
N GLU A 165 -14.32 8.30 -4.77
CA GLU A 165 -15.28 7.58 -5.62
C GLU A 165 -14.84 7.63 -7.07
N TYR A 166 -15.00 6.51 -7.78
CA TYR A 166 -14.91 6.49 -9.24
C TYR A 166 -16.11 7.22 -9.87
N PRO A 167 -16.03 7.60 -11.15
CA PRO A 167 -17.14 8.29 -11.83
C PRO A 167 -18.47 7.52 -11.86
N ASP A 168 -18.44 6.20 -11.69
CA ASP A 168 -19.61 5.33 -11.58
C ASP A 168 -20.18 5.24 -10.16
N GLY A 169 -19.62 5.97 -9.19
CA GLY A 169 -19.98 5.93 -7.78
C GLY A 169 -19.32 4.80 -6.99
N GLY A 170 -18.48 4.00 -7.63
CA GLY A 170 -17.71 2.93 -6.95
C GLY A 170 -16.67 3.49 -6.00
N VAL A 171 -16.47 2.81 -4.86
CA VAL A 171 -15.50 3.23 -3.83
C VAL A 171 -14.07 3.07 -4.31
N CYS A 172 -13.24 4.09 -4.08
CA CYS A 172 -11.78 4.02 -4.18
C CYS A 172 -11.15 4.63 -2.94
N LEU A 173 -10.17 3.96 -2.35
CA LEU A 173 -9.45 4.50 -1.21
C LEU A 173 -8.19 5.23 -1.70
N GLU A 174 -8.02 6.48 -1.27
CA GLU A 174 -7.00 7.38 -1.82
C GLU A 174 -5.67 7.28 -1.06
N GLU A 175 -4.59 7.04 -1.81
CA GLU A 175 -3.22 7.15 -1.28
C GLU A 175 -2.88 8.60 -0.92
N TYR A 176 -3.40 9.55 -1.71
CA TYR A 176 -3.23 10.98 -1.50
C TYR A 176 -4.61 11.66 -1.48
N PRO A 177 -5.26 11.77 -0.32
CA PRO A 177 -6.59 12.33 -0.20
C PRO A 177 -6.56 13.86 -0.25
N TYR A 178 -6.40 14.41 -1.44
CA TYR A 178 -6.39 15.85 -1.67
C TYR A 178 -7.79 16.45 -1.52
N PRO A 179 -8.01 17.39 -0.59
CA PRO A 179 -9.33 18.00 -0.40
C PRO A 179 -9.68 19.07 -1.44
N ASP A 180 -8.70 19.55 -2.20
CA ASP A 180 -8.77 20.71 -3.10
C ASP A 180 -8.77 20.34 -4.59
N ARG A 181 -8.78 19.06 -4.93
CA ARG A 181 -8.76 18.56 -6.31
C ARG A 181 -9.41 17.18 -6.43
N PRO A 182 -9.77 16.76 -7.66
CA PRO A 182 -10.31 15.42 -7.88
C PRO A 182 -9.37 14.31 -7.38
N PRO A 183 -9.93 13.20 -6.88
CA PRO A 183 -9.16 12.02 -6.48
C PRO A 183 -8.23 11.54 -7.59
N SER A 184 -7.06 11.02 -7.21
CA SER A 184 -6.05 10.55 -8.17
C SER A 184 -6.15 9.06 -8.46
N HIS A 185 -6.82 8.29 -7.60
CA HIS A 185 -7.02 6.85 -7.73
C HIS A 185 -5.72 6.09 -7.98
N VAL A 186 -4.74 6.25 -7.08
CA VAL A 186 -3.45 5.54 -7.18
C VAL A 186 -3.66 4.06 -6.92
N LEU A 187 -3.35 3.22 -7.91
CA LEU A 187 -3.70 1.80 -7.88
C LEU A 187 -3.00 1.02 -6.76
N ASN A 188 -1.66 1.16 -6.63
CA ASN A 188 -0.91 0.38 -5.64
C ASN A 188 -1.32 0.71 -4.19
N GLY A 189 -1.60 1.97 -3.89
CA GLY A 189 -2.06 2.38 -2.57
C GLY A 189 -3.41 1.80 -2.22
N PHE A 190 -4.35 1.82 -3.17
CA PHE A 190 -5.65 1.17 -3.01
C PHE A 190 -5.52 -0.34 -2.79
N LEU A 191 -4.68 -1.03 -3.56
CA LEU A 191 -4.44 -2.47 -3.39
C LEU A 191 -3.82 -2.81 -2.03
N TYR A 192 -2.93 -1.98 -1.48
CA TYR A 192 -2.41 -2.16 -0.11
C TYR A 192 -3.49 -1.94 0.96
N ALA A 193 -4.42 -1.00 0.75
CA ALA A 193 -5.56 -0.84 1.65
C ALA A 193 -6.46 -2.08 1.66
N LEU A 194 -6.70 -2.71 0.49
CA LEU A 194 -7.43 -3.98 0.39
C LEU A 194 -6.73 -5.11 1.15
N PHE A 195 -5.40 -5.18 1.13
CA PHE A 195 -4.66 -6.17 1.92
C PHE A 195 -4.86 -5.99 3.41
N GLY A 196 -4.92 -4.75 3.91
CA GLY A 196 -5.25 -4.47 5.29
C GLY A 196 -6.65 -4.94 5.69
N LEU A 197 -7.64 -4.69 4.83
CA LEU A 197 -9.02 -5.17 5.03
C LEU A 197 -9.12 -6.70 5.01
N LEU A 198 -8.40 -7.36 4.10
CA LEU A 198 -8.29 -8.81 4.05
C LEU A 198 -7.67 -9.38 5.33
N ASP A 199 -6.59 -8.78 5.82
CA ASP A 199 -5.93 -9.20 7.05
C ASP A 199 -6.87 -9.06 8.26
N LEU A 200 -7.62 -7.96 8.34
CA LEU A 200 -8.56 -7.76 9.43
C LEU A 200 -9.70 -8.76 9.38
N ARG A 201 -10.32 -8.98 8.20
CA ARG A 201 -11.37 -9.98 8.03
C ARG A 201 -10.93 -11.36 8.55
N GLU A 202 -9.72 -11.77 8.20
CA GLU A 202 -9.20 -13.08 8.62
C GLU A 202 -8.87 -13.14 10.12
N SER A 203 -8.37 -12.05 10.70
CA SER A 203 -8.01 -12.02 12.13
C SER A 203 -9.20 -11.86 13.05
N ASP A 204 -10.27 -11.20 12.60
CA ASP A 204 -11.44 -10.79 13.40
C ASP A 204 -12.75 -11.52 13.06
N GLY A 205 -12.74 -12.40 12.08
CA GLY A 205 -13.92 -13.19 11.74
C GLY A 205 -15.03 -12.40 11.03
N GLY A 206 -14.69 -11.37 10.24
CA GLY A 206 -15.61 -10.66 9.33
C GLY A 206 -15.73 -9.15 9.51
N ASN A 207 -15.03 -8.55 10.48
CA ASN A 207 -15.03 -7.09 10.61
C ASN A 207 -14.32 -6.44 9.39
N GLY A 208 -14.95 -5.39 8.84
CA GLY A 208 -14.45 -4.75 7.60
C GLY A 208 -14.89 -5.44 6.30
N GLU A 209 -15.63 -6.55 6.36
CA GLU A 209 -16.04 -7.32 5.17
C GLU A 209 -16.89 -6.50 4.22
N GLU A 210 -17.86 -5.73 4.71
CA GLU A 210 -18.70 -4.86 3.88
C GLU A 210 -17.85 -3.84 3.08
N MET A 211 -16.88 -3.21 3.73
CA MET A 211 -15.97 -2.27 3.07
C MET A 211 -15.06 -2.99 2.06
N LEU A 212 -14.56 -4.17 2.40
CA LEU A 212 -13.76 -4.99 1.50
C LEU A 212 -14.55 -5.37 0.25
N ASP A 213 -15.78 -5.86 0.40
CA ASP A 213 -16.65 -6.27 -0.71
C ASP A 213 -16.99 -5.09 -1.61
N ALA A 214 -17.30 -3.94 -1.04
CA ALA A 214 -17.54 -2.71 -1.79
C ALA A 214 -16.30 -2.31 -2.61
N CYS A 215 -15.12 -2.32 -2.00
CA CYS A 215 -13.86 -1.98 -2.67
C CYS A 215 -13.48 -3.00 -3.76
N VAL A 216 -13.62 -4.30 -3.49
CA VAL A 216 -13.34 -5.37 -4.46
C VAL A 216 -14.28 -5.28 -5.66
N SER A 217 -15.59 -5.11 -5.40
CA SER A 217 -16.59 -4.94 -6.47
C SER A 217 -16.31 -3.71 -7.32
N SER A 218 -15.97 -2.59 -6.68
CA SER A 218 -15.63 -1.35 -7.36
C SER A 218 -14.36 -1.48 -8.20
N LEU A 219 -13.29 -2.07 -7.64
CA LEU A 219 -12.05 -2.29 -8.38
C LEU A 219 -12.27 -3.23 -9.57
N ARG A 220 -13.06 -4.30 -9.39
CA ARG A 220 -13.42 -5.23 -10.48
C ARG A 220 -14.05 -4.49 -11.66
N THR A 221 -14.96 -3.57 -11.40
CA THR A 221 -15.64 -2.78 -12.44
C THR A 221 -14.70 -1.78 -13.10
N ASN A 222 -13.80 -1.15 -12.34
CA ASN A 222 -12.99 -0.02 -12.77
C ASN A 222 -11.56 -0.38 -13.20
N LEU A 223 -11.12 -1.64 -13.03
CA LEU A 223 -9.72 -2.06 -13.26
C LEU A 223 -9.25 -1.83 -14.70
N GLU A 224 -10.14 -1.98 -15.69
CA GLU A 224 -9.81 -1.75 -17.10
C GLU A 224 -9.31 -0.31 -17.35
N GLN A 225 -9.77 0.68 -16.58
CA GLN A 225 -9.33 2.08 -16.71
C GLN A 225 -7.83 2.26 -16.46
N TYR A 226 -7.20 1.38 -15.65
CA TYR A 226 -5.76 1.38 -15.43
C TYR A 226 -4.97 0.72 -16.56
N GLY A 227 -5.63 0.14 -17.56
CA GLY A 227 -5.01 -0.55 -18.68
C GLY A 227 -4.68 0.40 -19.84
N LEU A 228 -3.39 0.67 -20.11
CA LEU A 228 -2.94 1.47 -21.24
C LEU A 228 -2.79 0.66 -22.55
N LYS A 229 -3.29 -0.57 -22.61
CA LYS A 229 -3.16 -1.54 -23.73
C LYS A 229 -1.71 -2.00 -24.04
N TYR A 230 -0.73 -1.48 -23.33
CA TYR A 230 0.68 -1.87 -23.40
C TYR A 230 1.37 -1.87 -22.03
N TRP A 231 0.74 -1.29 -20.99
CA TRP A 231 1.28 -1.10 -19.65
C TRP A 231 0.16 -0.78 -18.66
N SER A 232 0.44 -0.72 -17.34
CA SER A 232 -0.50 -0.20 -16.36
C SER A 232 -0.31 1.31 -16.14
N ALA A 233 -1.39 2.04 -15.90
CA ALA A 233 -1.33 3.38 -15.34
C ALA A 233 -0.96 3.31 -13.85
N TYR A 234 -0.29 4.35 -13.35
CA TYR A 234 -0.02 4.52 -11.92
C TYR A 234 -1.26 5.01 -11.18
N GLU A 235 -1.98 5.93 -11.82
CA GLU A 235 -3.16 6.61 -11.29
C GLU A 235 -4.12 6.97 -12.44
N LEU A 236 -5.36 7.34 -12.11
CA LEU A 236 -6.37 7.78 -13.08
C LEU A 236 -6.51 9.31 -13.03
N VAL A 237 -5.61 10.00 -13.70
CA VAL A 237 -5.68 11.46 -13.84
C VAL A 237 -6.28 11.85 -15.19
N GLN A 238 -6.97 12.99 -15.22
CA GLN A 238 -7.47 13.55 -16.47
C GLN A 238 -6.32 14.03 -17.37
N GLY A 239 -6.51 13.91 -18.68
CA GLY A 239 -5.54 14.37 -19.67
C GLY A 239 -4.50 13.35 -20.07
N VAL A 240 -3.21 13.62 -19.82
CA VAL A 240 -2.12 12.72 -20.25
C VAL A 240 -1.97 11.55 -19.28
N PRO A 241 -2.11 10.30 -19.75
CA PRO A 241 -1.94 9.13 -18.88
C PRO A 241 -0.59 9.13 -18.17
N ASN A 242 -0.59 8.65 -16.92
CA ASN A 242 0.60 8.45 -16.11
C ASN A 242 1.02 6.97 -16.07
N PRO A 243 1.81 6.46 -17.05
CA PRO A 243 2.25 5.08 -17.00
C PRO A 243 3.03 4.80 -15.71
N ALA A 244 2.76 3.68 -15.08
CA ALA A 244 3.54 3.22 -13.94
C ALA A 244 5.03 3.10 -14.31
N THR A 245 5.93 3.38 -13.36
CA THR A 245 7.32 2.99 -13.54
C THR A 245 7.41 1.47 -13.68
N ARG A 246 8.55 0.96 -14.10
CA ARG A 246 8.77 -0.48 -14.20
C ARG A 246 8.46 -1.17 -12.86
N ASP A 247 8.96 -0.63 -11.76
CA ASP A 247 8.80 -1.23 -10.45
C ASP A 247 7.33 -1.19 -9.98
N TYR A 248 6.62 -0.09 -10.20
CA TYR A 248 5.17 -0.02 -9.92
C TYR A 248 4.34 -0.93 -10.82
N HIS A 249 4.74 -1.12 -12.09
CA HIS A 249 4.06 -2.07 -12.96
C HIS A 249 4.24 -3.51 -12.47
N ASP A 250 5.46 -3.88 -12.08
CA ASP A 250 5.78 -5.18 -11.49
C ASP A 250 5.03 -5.37 -10.15
N LEU A 251 4.92 -4.31 -9.32
CA LEU A 251 4.13 -4.32 -8.09
C LEU A 251 2.64 -4.54 -8.36
N HIS A 252 2.05 -3.82 -9.32
CA HIS A 252 0.64 -4.03 -9.68
C HIS A 252 0.36 -5.46 -10.11
N ILE A 253 1.26 -6.08 -10.90
CA ILE A 253 1.14 -7.48 -11.31
C ILE A 253 1.16 -8.40 -10.07
N ALA A 254 2.08 -8.18 -9.13
CA ALA A 254 2.17 -8.98 -7.92
C ALA A 254 0.92 -8.82 -7.04
N GLN A 255 0.47 -7.58 -6.82
CA GLN A 255 -0.70 -7.27 -6.00
C GLN A 255 -1.99 -7.87 -6.58
N LEU A 256 -2.21 -7.75 -7.90
CA LEU A 256 -3.39 -8.34 -8.56
C LEU A 256 -3.33 -9.87 -8.56
N THR A 257 -2.15 -10.48 -8.68
CA THR A 257 -1.98 -11.94 -8.56
C THR A 257 -2.42 -12.41 -7.17
N VAL A 258 -2.01 -11.70 -6.11
CA VAL A 258 -2.43 -11.99 -4.74
C VAL A 258 -3.93 -11.79 -4.57
N LEU A 259 -4.47 -10.66 -5.03
CA LEU A 259 -5.88 -10.34 -4.87
C LEU A 259 -6.77 -11.37 -5.59
N HIS A 260 -6.40 -11.81 -6.80
CA HIS A 260 -7.06 -12.92 -7.48
C HIS A 260 -7.12 -14.18 -6.62
N HIS A 261 -6.00 -14.55 -6.02
CA HIS A 261 -5.92 -15.75 -5.19
C HIS A 261 -6.79 -15.66 -3.92
N LEU A 262 -6.84 -14.49 -3.29
CA LEU A 262 -7.55 -14.28 -2.02
C LEU A 262 -9.06 -14.05 -2.20
N THR A 263 -9.49 -13.51 -3.34
CA THR A 263 -10.89 -13.16 -3.61
C THR A 263 -11.58 -14.14 -4.58
N GLY A 264 -10.83 -14.88 -5.38
CA GLY A 264 -11.35 -15.73 -6.46
C GLY A 264 -11.80 -14.97 -7.71
N GLU A 265 -11.70 -13.62 -7.73
CA GLU A 265 -12.12 -12.80 -8.87
C GLU A 265 -11.18 -12.98 -10.07
N SER A 266 -11.67 -13.56 -11.16
CA SER A 266 -10.86 -13.91 -12.34
C SER A 266 -10.23 -12.72 -13.04
N VAL A 267 -10.93 -11.57 -13.06
CA VAL A 267 -10.47 -10.34 -13.72
C VAL A 267 -9.13 -9.84 -13.20
N PHE A 268 -8.83 -10.03 -11.91
CA PHE A 268 -7.55 -9.66 -11.34
C PHE A 268 -6.42 -10.54 -11.87
N GLY A 269 -6.64 -11.85 -11.95
CA GLY A 269 -5.69 -12.79 -12.51
C GLY A 269 -5.43 -12.57 -14.00
N GLU A 270 -6.50 -12.43 -14.79
CA GLU A 270 -6.44 -12.17 -16.24
C GLU A 270 -5.68 -10.86 -16.53
N THR A 271 -5.94 -9.79 -15.74
CA THR A 271 -5.25 -8.52 -15.88
C THR A 271 -3.77 -8.64 -15.51
N ALA A 272 -3.44 -9.34 -14.42
CA ALA A 272 -2.06 -9.58 -14.03
C ALA A 272 -1.27 -10.33 -15.12
N GLU A 273 -1.86 -11.36 -15.72
CA GLU A 273 -1.25 -12.12 -16.84
C GLU A 273 -1.05 -11.25 -18.09
N ALA A 274 -2.06 -10.46 -18.47
CA ALA A 274 -1.95 -9.54 -19.58
C ALA A 274 -0.83 -8.50 -19.36
N TRP A 275 -0.75 -7.94 -18.15
CA TRP A 275 0.30 -6.96 -17.81
C TRP A 275 1.68 -7.62 -17.72
N ARG A 276 1.78 -8.86 -17.26
CA ARG A 276 3.03 -9.65 -17.30
C ARG A 276 3.49 -9.86 -18.75
N ALA A 277 2.57 -10.18 -19.66
CA ALA A 277 2.88 -10.28 -21.08
C ALA A 277 3.33 -8.93 -21.69
N TYR A 278 2.73 -7.82 -21.27
CA TYR A 278 3.19 -6.48 -21.69
C TYR A 278 4.62 -6.19 -21.22
N ARG A 279 4.93 -6.57 -19.99
CA ARG A 279 6.22 -6.40 -19.34
C ARG A 279 7.37 -7.08 -20.11
N MET A 280 7.10 -8.20 -20.74
CA MET A 280 8.10 -8.97 -21.50
C MET A 280 8.49 -8.32 -22.84
N LYS A 281 7.65 -7.45 -23.41
CA LYS A 281 7.89 -6.80 -24.71
C LYS A 281 8.79 -5.57 -24.57
N PRO A 282 10.01 -5.53 -25.20
CA PRO A 282 10.91 -4.37 -25.14
C PRO A 282 10.26 -3.08 -25.65
N SER A 283 9.43 -3.18 -26.71
CA SER A 283 8.71 -2.04 -27.28
C SER A 283 7.74 -1.41 -26.28
N ASN A 284 7.05 -2.21 -25.45
CA ASN A 284 6.14 -1.71 -24.43
C ASN A 284 6.89 -0.99 -23.31
N ARG A 285 8.06 -1.53 -22.91
CA ARG A 285 8.92 -0.88 -21.90
C ARG A 285 9.42 0.50 -22.39
N ALA A 286 9.85 0.58 -23.64
CA ALA A 286 10.25 1.85 -24.24
C ALA A 286 9.06 2.84 -24.28
N LYS A 287 7.89 2.37 -24.73
CA LYS A 287 6.66 3.16 -24.79
C LYS A 287 6.23 3.70 -23.41
N ALA A 288 6.31 2.86 -22.37
CA ALA A 288 6.00 3.25 -21.00
C ALA A 288 6.99 4.32 -20.49
N LEU A 289 8.29 4.15 -20.75
CA LEU A 289 9.31 5.14 -20.37
C LEU A 289 9.05 6.50 -21.04
N PHE A 290 8.80 6.52 -22.34
CA PHE A 290 8.50 7.76 -23.07
C PHE A 290 7.19 8.39 -22.59
N GLY A 291 6.15 7.58 -22.33
CA GLY A 291 4.89 8.05 -21.77
C GLY A 291 5.07 8.69 -20.39
N LYS A 292 5.88 8.06 -19.51
CA LYS A 292 6.21 8.61 -18.19
C LYS A 292 6.99 9.92 -18.28
N LEU A 293 7.96 10.02 -19.18
CA LEU A 293 8.72 11.27 -19.41
C LEU A 293 7.79 12.37 -19.93
N LYS A 294 6.93 12.07 -20.90
CA LYS A 294 5.93 13.01 -21.40
C LYS A 294 5.01 13.51 -20.29
N HIS A 295 4.49 12.59 -19.47
CA HIS A 295 3.63 12.96 -18.33
C HIS A 295 4.35 13.92 -17.39
N ARG A 296 5.61 13.64 -16.99
CA ARG A 296 6.41 14.49 -16.09
C ARG A 296 6.71 15.88 -16.65
N ILE A 297 6.87 16.01 -17.98
CA ILE A 297 7.10 17.30 -18.64
C ILE A 297 5.82 18.14 -18.62
N LEU A 298 4.67 17.51 -18.85
CA LEU A 298 3.37 18.19 -18.93
C LEU A 298 2.73 18.43 -17.56
N ASN A 299 3.07 17.62 -16.57
CA ASN A 299 2.60 17.71 -15.19
C ASN A 299 3.81 17.73 -14.23
N PRO A 300 4.59 18.82 -14.21
CA PRO A 300 5.74 18.92 -13.30
C PRO A 300 5.26 18.88 -11.86
N ALA A 301 5.95 18.11 -11.01
CA ALA A 301 5.68 18.14 -9.57
C ALA A 301 5.84 19.58 -9.05
N PRO A 302 4.98 20.04 -8.13
CA PRO A 302 5.18 21.32 -7.45
C PRO A 302 6.59 21.36 -6.83
N ARG A 303 7.28 22.49 -6.99
CA ARG A 303 8.64 22.71 -6.45
C ARG A 303 8.59 23.04 -4.98
#